data_c05bbc607fb794d64e80fa2d005a4959
#
_entry.id   c05bbc607fb794d64e80fa2d005a4959
#
_cell.length_a   1.000
_cell.length_b   1.000
_cell.length_c   1.000
_cell.angle_alpha   90.00
_cell.angle_beta   90.00
_cell.angle_gamma   90.00
#
_symmetry.space_group_name_H-M   'P 1'
#
loop_
_entity.id
_entity.type
_entity.pdbx_description
1 polymer ?
#
loop_
_entity_poly.entity_id
_entity_poly.type
_entity_poly.pdbx_seq_one_letter_code
_entity_poly.pdbx_strand_id
1 'polypeptide(L)'
;MTAPLIRIEGLTRRFATGGGLFARPREMLAVRDVSLDVARGEALGVVGESGCGKSTLARLVLRLIEPTSGRVTFDGTELTALSPAALRAARRRMAMVFQDPYSSLDPRYTLAEVLAEPFRVQRQPLPADAVSSMLASVGLPGTLAASHPHQLSGGQRQRVGIARALALRPDFVVLDEPTASLDVSIQAQIVALLSDLRDRMGLTYLFISHDLGLVRYFCDRIVVMYLGAVVEILPDTGAAPRHPYTAALMRSGFAPDPARRREIAPLQGEIPSPFALPPGCAFAGRCPRASDRCRAERPALSDDPAHPVACFHPL
;
A
#
# COMPACT_ATOMS: atom_id res chain seq x y z
N MET A 1 10.56 7.02 -22.75
CA MET A 1 9.91 6.67 -21.45
C MET A 1 11.02 6.45 -20.43
N THR A 2 11.04 7.19 -19.34
CA THR A 2 12.01 6.99 -18.24
C THR A 2 11.75 5.64 -17.58
N ALA A 3 12.83 4.93 -17.18
CA ALA A 3 12.69 3.66 -16.47
C ALA A 3 11.90 3.85 -15.15
N PRO A 4 11.02 2.92 -14.78
CA PRO A 4 10.27 3.01 -13.52
C PRO A 4 11.22 2.93 -12.32
N LEU A 5 10.83 3.58 -11.21
CA LEU A 5 11.57 3.49 -9.95
C LEU A 5 11.43 2.11 -9.32
N ILE A 6 10.20 1.57 -9.33
CA ILE A 6 9.90 0.21 -8.88
C ILE A 6 9.35 -0.59 -10.07
N ARG A 7 9.84 -1.80 -10.24
CA ARG A 7 9.27 -2.80 -11.15
C ARG A 7 9.03 -4.09 -10.41
N ILE A 8 7.81 -4.61 -10.54
CA ILE A 8 7.36 -5.86 -9.93
C ILE A 8 6.97 -6.80 -11.06
N GLU A 9 7.47 -8.05 -11.04
CA GLU A 9 7.24 -9.03 -12.09
C GLU A 9 6.88 -10.38 -11.48
N GLY A 10 5.67 -10.85 -11.75
CA GLY A 10 5.16 -12.17 -11.34
C GLY A 10 5.17 -12.41 -9.83
N LEU A 11 5.06 -11.36 -9.02
CA LEU A 11 5.25 -11.43 -7.58
C LEU A 11 4.16 -12.27 -6.91
N THR A 12 4.59 -13.31 -6.19
CA THR A 12 3.67 -14.25 -5.54
C THR A 12 4.13 -14.51 -4.11
N ARG A 13 3.16 -14.60 -3.18
CA ARG A 13 3.41 -15.02 -1.80
C ARG A 13 2.37 -16.01 -1.33
N ARG A 14 2.86 -17.17 -0.88
CA ARG A 14 2.08 -18.20 -0.20
C ARG A 14 2.49 -18.26 1.27
N PHE A 15 1.52 -18.37 2.15
CA PHE A 15 1.74 -18.64 3.56
C PHE A 15 1.21 -20.04 3.88
N ALA A 16 2.03 -20.87 4.49
CA ALA A 16 1.60 -22.15 5.06
C ALA A 16 1.05 -21.88 6.47
N THR A 17 -0.18 -22.31 6.73
CA THR A 17 -0.81 -22.19 8.05
C THR A 17 -1.30 -23.56 8.52
N GLY A 18 -1.04 -23.87 9.77
CA GLY A 18 -1.43 -25.17 10.35
C GLY A 18 -0.56 -26.31 9.83
N GLY A 19 -0.04 -27.10 10.71
CA GLY A 19 0.76 -28.27 10.45
C GLY A 19 1.01 -28.89 11.80
N GLY A 20 0.10 -29.75 12.28
CA GLY A 20 0.38 -30.67 13.38
C GLY A 20 1.00 -31.94 12.82
N LEU A 21 1.47 -32.83 13.70
CA LEU A 21 2.15 -34.10 13.36
C LEU A 21 1.39 -34.97 12.33
N PHE A 22 0.07 -34.72 12.13
CA PHE A 22 -0.82 -35.48 11.23
C PHE A 22 -1.67 -34.62 10.29
N ALA A 23 -1.54 -33.25 10.31
CA ALA A 23 -2.35 -32.37 9.46
C ALA A 23 -1.50 -31.76 8.35
N ARG A 24 -1.97 -31.86 7.09
CA ARG A 24 -1.33 -31.15 5.96
C ARG A 24 -1.46 -29.64 6.15
N PRO A 25 -0.38 -28.86 5.98
CA PRO A 25 -0.46 -27.40 6.04
C PRO A 25 -1.43 -26.91 4.96
N ARG A 26 -2.31 -25.97 5.35
CA ARG A 26 -3.15 -25.25 4.39
C ARG A 26 -2.34 -24.08 3.83
N GLU A 27 -2.33 -23.93 2.53
CA GLU A 27 -1.67 -22.79 1.88
C GLU A 27 -2.66 -21.65 1.64
N MET A 28 -2.30 -20.46 2.07
CA MET A 28 -3.01 -19.21 1.75
C MET A 28 -2.21 -18.44 0.70
N LEU A 29 -2.82 -18.14 -0.43
CA LEU A 29 -2.21 -17.38 -1.51
C LEU A 29 -2.53 -15.88 -1.30
N ALA A 30 -1.65 -15.17 -0.60
CA ALA A 30 -1.87 -13.78 -0.19
C ALA A 30 -1.58 -12.76 -1.29
N VAL A 31 -0.60 -13.04 -2.16
CA VAL A 31 -0.30 -12.25 -3.38
C VAL A 31 -0.10 -13.24 -4.51
N ARG A 32 -0.69 -12.96 -5.67
CA ARG A 32 -0.85 -13.91 -6.75
C ARG A 32 -0.49 -13.28 -8.09
N ASP A 33 0.74 -13.55 -8.54
CA ASP A 33 1.21 -13.19 -9.88
C ASP A 33 0.99 -11.70 -10.21
N VAL A 34 1.47 -10.84 -9.30
CA VAL A 34 1.32 -9.40 -9.44
C VAL A 34 2.49 -8.84 -10.22
N SER A 35 2.17 -8.14 -11.34
CA SER A 35 3.13 -7.38 -12.14
C SER A 35 2.65 -5.95 -12.27
N LEU A 36 3.50 -4.99 -11.91
CA LEU A 36 3.23 -3.55 -12.02
C LEU A 36 4.52 -2.73 -11.92
N ASP A 37 4.48 -1.53 -12.45
CA ASP A 37 5.55 -0.54 -12.37
C ASP A 37 5.08 0.71 -11.61
N VAL A 38 6.01 1.36 -10.87
CA VAL A 38 5.80 2.67 -10.26
C VAL A 38 6.81 3.64 -10.85
N ALA A 39 6.34 4.71 -11.47
CA ALA A 39 7.20 5.72 -12.05
C ALA A 39 7.84 6.59 -10.94
N ARG A 40 8.97 7.22 -11.24
CA ARG A 40 9.61 8.14 -10.31
C ARG A 40 8.72 9.38 -10.09
N GLY A 41 8.52 9.77 -8.84
CA GLY A 41 7.65 10.87 -8.45
C GLY A 41 6.16 10.56 -8.49
N GLU A 42 5.75 9.33 -8.86
CA GLU A 42 4.36 8.90 -8.90
C GLU A 42 3.82 8.56 -7.49
N ALA A 43 2.55 8.86 -7.26
CA ALA A 43 1.77 8.28 -6.18
C ALA A 43 0.83 7.20 -6.75
N LEU A 44 1.22 5.93 -6.60
CA LEU A 44 0.41 4.78 -7.02
C LEU A 44 -0.48 4.31 -5.88
N GLY A 45 -1.80 4.38 -6.07
CA GLY A 45 -2.78 3.89 -5.12
C GLY A 45 -2.98 2.37 -5.23
N VAL A 46 -3.14 1.67 -4.12
CA VAL A 46 -3.54 0.26 -4.07
C VAL A 46 -4.79 0.14 -3.21
N VAL A 47 -5.89 -0.30 -3.82
CA VAL A 47 -7.19 -0.42 -3.16
C VAL A 47 -7.75 -1.84 -3.26
N GLY A 48 -8.68 -2.17 -2.39
CA GLY A 48 -9.40 -3.45 -2.37
C GLY A 48 -9.95 -3.77 -0.99
N GLU A 49 -10.81 -4.77 -0.89
CA GLU A 49 -11.39 -5.21 0.38
C GLU A 49 -10.32 -5.60 1.41
N SER A 50 -10.68 -5.55 2.71
CA SER A 50 -9.78 -6.00 3.79
C SER A 50 -9.36 -7.45 3.56
N GLY A 51 -8.08 -7.76 3.82
CA GLY A 51 -7.54 -9.12 3.61
C GLY A 51 -7.23 -9.49 2.16
N CYS A 52 -7.41 -8.62 1.15
CA CYS A 52 -7.11 -8.94 -0.24
C CYS A 52 -5.60 -8.97 -0.60
N GLY A 53 -4.69 -8.74 0.35
CA GLY A 53 -3.25 -8.87 0.14
C GLY A 53 -2.46 -7.56 0.01
N LYS A 54 -3.06 -6.38 0.15
CA LYS A 54 -2.41 -5.06 -0.01
C LYS A 54 -1.17 -4.87 0.87
N SER A 55 -1.32 -5.06 2.19
CA SER A 55 -0.18 -4.93 3.13
C SER A 55 0.88 -6.02 2.93
N THR A 56 0.49 -7.19 2.42
CA THR A 56 1.45 -8.24 2.01
C THR A 56 2.24 -7.78 0.79
N LEU A 57 1.59 -7.19 -0.21
CA LEU A 57 2.26 -6.60 -1.38
C LEU A 57 3.25 -5.51 -0.94
N ALA A 58 2.83 -4.59 -0.06
CA ALA A 58 3.70 -3.55 0.51
C ALA A 58 4.99 -4.12 1.10
N ARG A 59 4.84 -5.15 1.95
CA ARG A 59 6.00 -5.80 2.60
C ARG A 59 6.89 -6.56 1.62
N LEU A 60 6.32 -7.15 0.57
CA LEU A 60 7.07 -7.81 -0.50
C LEU A 60 7.88 -6.81 -1.32
N VAL A 61 7.30 -5.67 -1.68
CA VAL A 61 7.97 -4.63 -2.48
C VAL A 61 9.21 -4.10 -1.76
N LEU A 62 9.16 -3.95 -0.43
CA LEU A 62 10.32 -3.57 0.39
C LEU A 62 11.19 -4.77 0.81
N ARG A 63 10.83 -5.97 0.34
CA ARG A 63 11.45 -7.24 0.76
C ARG A 63 11.54 -7.37 2.30
N LEU A 64 10.52 -6.87 3.02
CA LEU A 64 10.37 -7.13 4.47
C LEU A 64 9.97 -8.58 4.74
N ILE A 65 9.35 -9.21 3.76
CA ILE A 65 9.09 -10.66 3.69
C ILE A 65 9.59 -11.16 2.33
N GLU A 66 10.06 -12.41 2.29
CA GLU A 66 10.55 -13.01 1.05
C GLU A 66 9.37 -13.43 0.14
N PRO A 67 9.43 -13.18 -1.16
CA PRO A 67 8.45 -13.71 -2.10
C PRO A 67 8.58 -15.23 -2.25
N THR A 68 7.50 -15.90 -2.62
CA THR A 68 7.55 -17.31 -3.01
C THR A 68 8.07 -17.45 -4.45
N SER A 69 7.72 -16.50 -5.33
CA SER A 69 8.24 -16.38 -6.69
C SER A 69 8.08 -14.94 -7.18
N GLY A 70 8.68 -14.63 -8.32
CA GLY A 70 8.71 -13.30 -8.91
C GLY A 70 9.86 -12.46 -8.39
N ARG A 71 9.95 -11.23 -8.88
CA ARG A 71 11.05 -10.31 -8.52
C ARG A 71 10.58 -8.88 -8.35
N VAL A 72 11.37 -8.13 -7.60
CA VAL A 72 11.20 -6.69 -7.40
C VAL A 72 12.51 -6.00 -7.75
N THR A 73 12.43 -5.01 -8.62
CA THR A 73 13.56 -4.16 -9.01
C THR A 73 13.31 -2.74 -8.51
N PHE A 74 14.29 -2.17 -7.84
CA PHE A 74 14.32 -0.78 -7.37
C PHE A 74 15.45 -0.03 -8.07
N ASP A 75 15.11 1.00 -8.81
CA ASP A 75 16.07 1.86 -9.52
C ASP A 75 17.11 1.03 -10.33
N GLY A 76 16.62 0.04 -11.09
CA GLY A 76 17.43 -0.87 -11.90
C GLY A 76 18.12 -2.00 -11.13
N THR A 77 18.03 -2.04 -9.78
CA THR A 77 18.66 -3.08 -8.96
C THR A 77 17.62 -4.10 -8.51
N GLU A 78 17.83 -5.38 -8.82
CA GLU A 78 16.93 -6.45 -8.37
C GLU A 78 17.08 -6.69 -6.86
N LEU A 79 16.08 -6.26 -6.09
CA LEU A 79 16.07 -6.40 -4.62
C LEU A 79 16.05 -7.86 -4.17
N THR A 80 15.32 -8.72 -4.89
CA THR A 80 15.12 -10.13 -4.54
C THR A 80 16.40 -10.95 -4.61
N ALA A 81 17.40 -10.50 -5.37
CA ALA A 81 18.70 -11.15 -5.50
C ALA A 81 19.79 -10.61 -4.55
N LEU A 82 19.52 -9.49 -3.84
CA LEU A 82 20.53 -8.86 -2.99
C LEU A 82 20.88 -9.69 -1.75
N SER A 83 22.16 -9.65 -1.37
CA SER A 83 22.63 -10.12 -0.06
C SER A 83 22.02 -9.25 1.07
N PRO A 84 21.98 -9.76 2.32
CA PRO A 84 21.45 -8.99 3.45
C PRO A 84 22.15 -7.63 3.66
N ALA A 85 23.45 -7.54 3.40
CA ALA A 85 24.20 -6.29 3.53
C ALA A 85 23.83 -5.29 2.42
N ALA A 86 23.74 -5.76 1.18
CA ALA A 86 23.33 -4.93 0.03
C ALA A 86 21.87 -4.47 0.15
N LEU A 87 20.98 -5.35 0.61
CA LEU A 87 19.58 -5.00 0.88
C LEU A 87 19.46 -3.94 1.98
N ARG A 88 20.26 -4.03 3.05
CA ARG A 88 20.30 -2.99 4.10
C ARG A 88 20.72 -1.64 3.51
N ALA A 89 21.70 -1.62 2.61
CA ALA A 89 22.12 -0.40 1.92
C ALA A 89 21.01 0.16 1.02
N ALA A 90 20.33 -0.69 0.23
CA ALA A 90 19.21 -0.28 -0.62
C ALA A 90 18.04 0.31 0.19
N ARG A 91 17.74 -0.26 1.36
CA ARG A 91 16.67 0.20 2.27
C ARG A 91 16.90 1.60 2.84
N ARG A 92 18.07 2.21 2.68
CA ARG A 92 18.27 3.63 3.03
C ARG A 92 17.45 4.57 2.13
N ARG A 93 17.17 4.13 0.91
CA ARG A 93 16.40 4.87 -0.11
C ARG A 93 14.92 4.48 -0.14
N MET A 94 14.49 3.58 0.74
CA MET A 94 13.12 3.08 0.84
C MET A 94 12.63 3.17 2.27
N ALA A 95 11.37 3.55 2.46
CA ALA A 95 10.76 3.64 3.77
C ALA A 95 9.34 3.09 3.80
N MET A 96 8.82 2.85 5.00
CA MET A 96 7.44 2.43 5.22
C MET A 96 6.83 3.23 6.38
N VAL A 97 5.63 3.73 6.16
CA VAL A 97 4.73 4.22 7.20
C VAL A 97 3.70 3.12 7.45
N PHE A 98 3.64 2.63 8.69
CA PHE A 98 2.78 1.52 9.08
C PHE A 98 1.37 1.99 9.44
N GLN A 99 0.40 1.09 9.33
CA GLN A 99 -1.01 1.31 9.59
C GLN A 99 -1.30 1.79 11.02
N ASP A 100 -0.60 1.24 12.02
CA ASP A 100 -0.79 1.59 13.41
C ASP A 100 0.38 2.44 13.95
N PRO A 101 0.15 3.75 14.14
CA PRO A 101 1.17 4.63 14.70
C PRO A 101 1.49 4.30 16.17
N TYR A 102 0.59 3.63 16.90
CA TYR A 102 0.82 3.25 18.30
C TYR A 102 1.86 2.13 18.43
N SER A 103 1.72 1.08 17.63
CA SER A 103 2.65 -0.05 17.65
C SER A 103 3.97 0.24 16.94
N SER A 104 4.00 1.26 16.08
CA SER A 104 5.19 1.60 15.30
C SER A 104 6.24 2.41 16.07
N LEU A 105 5.87 3.06 17.18
CA LEU A 105 6.75 3.87 18.02
C LEU A 105 6.94 3.21 19.39
N ASP A 106 8.17 2.91 19.80
CA ASP A 106 8.45 2.37 21.15
C ASP A 106 8.08 3.43 22.20
N PRO A 107 7.11 3.16 23.10
CA PRO A 107 6.62 4.15 24.06
C PRO A 107 7.67 4.55 25.12
N ARG A 108 8.77 3.82 25.22
CA ARG A 108 9.87 4.09 26.18
C ARG A 108 10.84 5.15 25.69
N TYR A 109 10.87 5.39 24.38
CA TYR A 109 11.78 6.36 23.76
C TYR A 109 11.15 7.73 23.68
N THR A 110 11.98 8.76 23.80
CA THR A 110 11.64 10.14 23.46
C THR A 110 11.51 10.26 21.94
N LEU A 111 10.83 11.32 21.46
CA LEU A 111 10.72 11.57 20.03
C LEU A 111 12.09 11.81 19.38
N ALA A 112 13.02 12.43 20.11
CA ALA A 112 14.40 12.58 19.65
C ALA A 112 15.06 11.22 19.38
N GLU A 113 14.90 10.25 20.28
CA GLU A 113 15.44 8.91 20.13
C GLU A 113 14.77 8.11 19.00
N VAL A 114 13.45 8.24 18.85
CA VAL A 114 12.67 7.65 17.75
C VAL A 114 13.14 8.18 16.39
N LEU A 115 13.33 9.51 16.28
CA LEU A 115 13.76 10.14 15.03
C LEU A 115 15.25 9.90 14.72
N ALA A 116 16.08 9.67 15.74
CA ALA A 116 17.49 9.30 15.59
C ALA A 116 17.70 7.82 15.22
N GLU A 117 16.68 6.95 15.44
CA GLU A 117 16.80 5.51 15.24
C GLU A 117 17.23 5.13 13.80
N PRO A 118 16.66 5.69 12.71
CA PRO A 118 17.08 5.37 11.35
C PRO A 118 18.56 5.63 11.09
N PHE A 119 19.11 6.71 11.65
CA PHE A 119 20.53 7.02 11.52
C PHE A 119 21.40 6.00 12.27
N ARG A 120 21.01 5.62 13.49
CA ARG A 120 21.71 4.58 14.26
C ARG A 120 21.73 3.22 13.55
N VAL A 121 20.56 2.77 13.06
CA VAL A 121 20.42 1.50 12.34
C VAL A 121 21.28 1.48 11.06
N GLN A 122 21.34 2.60 10.34
CA GLN A 122 22.12 2.72 9.12
C GLN A 122 23.58 3.17 9.37
N ARG A 123 24.00 3.31 10.63
CA ARG A 123 25.34 3.78 11.02
C ARG A 123 25.72 5.10 10.37
N GLN A 124 24.76 6.04 10.31
CA GLN A 124 24.95 7.37 9.79
C GLN A 124 25.11 8.37 10.93
N PRO A 125 25.95 9.43 10.79
CA PRO A 125 25.97 10.52 11.75
C PRO A 125 24.61 11.23 11.77
N LEU A 126 24.11 11.55 12.98
CA LEU A 126 22.94 12.38 13.16
C LEU A 126 23.38 13.85 13.15
N PRO A 127 22.90 14.68 12.18
CA PRO A 127 23.16 16.11 12.19
C PRO A 127 22.59 16.77 13.47
N ALA A 128 23.24 17.82 13.98
CA ALA A 128 22.86 18.45 15.25
C ALA A 128 21.43 19.00 15.26
N ASP A 129 20.95 19.50 14.12
CA ASP A 129 19.62 20.05 13.93
C ASP A 129 18.59 19.05 13.34
N ALA A 130 18.99 17.80 13.10
CA ALA A 130 18.17 16.81 12.38
C ALA A 130 16.80 16.60 13.04
N VAL A 131 16.76 16.43 14.37
CA VAL A 131 15.50 16.18 15.09
C VAL A 131 14.54 17.35 14.97
N SER A 132 15.02 18.58 15.19
CA SER A 132 14.19 19.79 15.07
C SER A 132 13.72 20.01 13.63
N SER A 133 14.60 19.80 12.66
CA SER A 133 14.27 19.90 11.23
C SER A 133 13.24 18.85 10.80
N MET A 134 13.37 17.60 11.26
CA MET A 134 12.38 16.53 10.99
C MET A 134 11.02 16.84 11.61
N LEU A 135 10.95 17.32 12.86
CA LEU A 135 9.70 17.73 13.48
C LEU A 135 9.06 18.90 12.72
N ALA A 136 9.85 19.92 12.39
CA ALA A 136 9.38 21.08 11.63
C ALA A 136 8.84 20.68 10.24
N SER A 137 9.48 19.70 9.55
CA SER A 137 9.07 19.25 8.23
C SER A 137 7.65 18.66 8.21
N VAL A 138 7.17 18.14 9.34
CA VAL A 138 5.81 17.59 9.51
C VAL A 138 4.88 18.52 10.29
N GLY A 139 5.29 19.79 10.49
CA GLY A 139 4.49 20.81 11.17
C GLY A 139 4.37 20.61 12.69
N LEU A 140 5.39 20.01 13.31
CA LEU A 140 5.47 19.84 14.76
C LEU A 140 6.57 20.75 15.36
N PRO A 141 6.34 21.35 16.54
CA PRO A 141 7.35 22.18 17.20
C PRO A 141 8.51 21.33 17.72
N GLY A 142 9.73 21.85 17.60
CA GLY A 142 10.96 21.19 18.08
C GLY A 142 10.97 20.87 19.59
N THR A 143 10.18 21.62 20.38
CA THR A 143 10.01 21.39 21.83
C THR A 143 9.47 19.99 22.17
N LEU A 144 8.77 19.33 21.23
CA LEU A 144 8.28 17.97 21.40
C LEU A 144 9.39 16.91 21.39
N ALA A 145 10.63 17.25 21.04
CA ALA A 145 11.73 16.30 20.96
C ALA A 145 11.94 15.47 22.26
N ALA A 146 11.71 16.10 23.43
CA ALA A 146 11.82 15.45 24.74
C ALA A 146 10.56 14.70 25.18
N SER A 147 9.45 14.82 24.44
CA SER A 147 8.18 14.13 24.75
C SER A 147 8.25 12.65 24.36
N HIS A 148 7.36 11.85 24.97
CA HIS A 148 7.18 10.43 24.61
C HIS A 148 5.95 10.23 23.71
N PRO A 149 5.88 9.15 22.90
CA PRO A 149 4.76 8.88 22.01
C PRO A 149 3.39 8.89 22.67
N HIS A 150 3.26 8.41 23.92
CA HIS A 150 1.99 8.37 24.65
C HIS A 150 1.44 9.76 25.03
N GLN A 151 2.27 10.81 24.99
CA GLN A 151 1.87 12.18 25.28
C GLN A 151 1.30 12.91 24.05
N LEU A 152 1.33 12.28 22.87
CA LEU A 152 0.89 12.86 21.61
C LEU A 152 -0.55 12.46 21.25
N SER A 153 -1.25 13.33 20.51
CA SER A 153 -2.49 12.96 19.82
C SER A 153 -2.22 11.94 18.69
N GLY A 154 -3.26 11.24 18.21
CA GLY A 154 -3.14 10.29 17.09
C GLY A 154 -2.52 10.92 15.84
N GLY A 155 -2.98 12.12 15.46
CA GLY A 155 -2.43 12.85 14.31
C GLY A 155 -0.98 13.30 14.50
N GLN A 156 -0.59 13.72 15.71
CA GLN A 156 0.80 14.05 16.03
C GLN A 156 1.70 12.80 15.95
N ARG A 157 1.27 11.66 16.48
CA ARG A 157 2.01 10.39 16.34
C ARG A 157 2.20 9.98 14.89
N GLN A 158 1.15 10.11 14.08
CA GLN A 158 1.24 9.82 12.65
C GLN A 158 2.26 10.72 11.96
N ARG A 159 2.28 12.02 12.27
CA ARG A 159 3.27 12.98 11.76
C ARG A 159 4.71 12.58 12.17
N VAL A 160 4.92 12.15 13.42
CA VAL A 160 6.21 11.62 13.88
C VAL A 160 6.60 10.34 13.13
N GLY A 161 5.66 9.42 12.90
CA GLY A 161 5.88 8.23 12.08
C GLY A 161 6.32 8.56 10.65
N ILE A 162 5.68 9.55 10.04
CA ILE A 162 6.06 10.08 8.71
C ILE A 162 7.46 10.70 8.78
N ALA A 163 7.75 11.57 9.76
CA ALA A 163 9.07 12.18 9.93
C ALA A 163 10.18 11.13 10.07
N ARG A 164 9.95 10.08 10.87
CA ARG A 164 10.89 8.95 11.02
C ARG A 164 11.12 8.22 9.71
N ALA A 165 10.07 7.96 8.94
CA ALA A 165 10.18 7.31 7.64
C ALA A 165 11.01 8.13 6.66
N LEU A 166 10.91 9.47 6.72
CA LEU A 166 11.62 10.38 5.84
C LEU A 166 13.02 10.79 6.33
N ALA A 167 13.44 10.32 7.53
CA ALA A 167 14.69 10.72 8.20
C ALA A 167 15.94 10.59 7.32
N LEU A 168 16.02 9.56 6.49
CA LEU A 168 17.14 9.27 5.59
C LEU A 168 16.91 9.76 4.14
N ARG A 169 15.88 10.60 3.91
CA ARG A 169 15.50 11.12 2.60
C ARG A 169 15.33 10.00 1.55
N PRO A 170 14.38 9.09 1.74
CA PRO A 170 14.15 8.01 0.79
C PRO A 170 13.62 8.54 -0.54
N ASP A 171 13.83 7.78 -1.62
CA ASP A 171 13.21 8.05 -2.93
C ASP A 171 11.82 7.42 -3.03
N PHE A 172 11.58 6.35 -2.28
CA PHE A 172 10.36 5.55 -2.31
C PHE A 172 9.80 5.32 -0.92
N VAL A 173 8.52 5.60 -0.73
CA VAL A 173 7.82 5.40 0.55
C VAL A 173 6.54 4.61 0.35
N VAL A 174 6.42 3.50 1.07
CA VAL A 174 5.17 2.74 1.17
C VAL A 174 4.35 3.30 2.33
N LEU A 175 3.13 3.67 2.05
CA LEU A 175 2.15 4.21 3.00
C LEU A 175 1.04 3.16 3.19
N ASP A 176 1.15 2.32 4.23
CA ASP A 176 0.18 1.24 4.50
C ASP A 176 -0.92 1.75 5.43
N GLU A 177 -2.07 2.11 4.86
CA GLU A 177 -3.24 2.68 5.54
C GLU A 177 -2.90 3.84 6.51
N PRO A 178 -2.16 4.88 6.06
CA PRO A 178 -1.57 5.88 6.96
C PRO A 178 -2.59 6.77 7.69
N THR A 179 -3.87 6.61 7.40
CA THR A 179 -4.96 7.46 7.95
C THR A 179 -6.07 6.65 8.59
N ALA A 180 -6.01 5.31 8.59
CA ALA A 180 -7.15 4.43 8.96
C ALA A 180 -7.67 4.62 10.41
N SER A 181 -6.81 5.05 11.33
CA SER A 181 -7.16 5.24 12.76
C SER A 181 -7.42 6.70 13.15
N LEU A 182 -7.59 7.59 12.16
CA LEU A 182 -7.69 9.04 12.38
C LEU A 182 -9.08 9.56 11.99
N ASP A 183 -9.50 10.63 12.66
CA ASP A 183 -10.71 11.36 12.29
C ASP A 183 -10.59 11.99 10.90
N VAL A 184 -11.72 12.16 10.19
CA VAL A 184 -11.78 12.67 8.81
C VAL A 184 -11.01 13.98 8.62
N SER A 185 -11.13 14.92 9.57
CA SER A 185 -10.42 16.20 9.52
C SER A 185 -8.90 16.03 9.60
N ILE A 186 -8.43 15.10 10.42
CA ILE A 186 -7.01 14.77 10.57
C ILE A 186 -6.49 14.00 9.35
N GLN A 187 -7.30 13.10 8.79
CA GLN A 187 -6.96 12.41 7.53
C GLN A 187 -6.64 13.40 6.42
N ALA A 188 -7.50 14.42 6.22
CA ALA A 188 -7.27 15.45 5.21
C ALA A 188 -5.95 16.21 5.43
N GLN A 189 -5.61 16.53 6.69
CA GLN A 189 -4.35 17.18 7.03
C GLN A 189 -3.13 16.30 6.77
N ILE A 190 -3.21 14.99 7.05
CA ILE A 190 -2.12 14.05 6.77
C ILE A 190 -1.91 13.90 5.26
N VAL A 191 -2.98 13.81 4.47
CA VAL A 191 -2.89 13.70 3.01
C VAL A 191 -2.31 14.98 2.40
N ALA A 192 -2.74 16.15 2.85
CA ALA A 192 -2.17 17.43 2.43
C ALA A 192 -0.67 17.53 2.77
N LEU A 193 -0.27 17.07 3.98
CA LEU A 193 1.14 16.98 4.37
C LEU A 193 1.94 16.04 3.45
N LEU A 194 1.40 14.85 3.13
CA LEU A 194 2.06 13.89 2.25
C LEU A 194 2.22 14.45 0.83
N SER A 195 1.23 15.20 0.32
CA SER A 195 1.31 15.87 -0.98
C SER A 195 2.41 16.92 -1.00
N ASP A 196 2.45 17.80 0.01
CA ASP A 196 3.50 18.82 0.14
C ASP A 196 4.91 18.21 0.27
N LEU A 197 5.05 17.14 1.05
CA LEU A 197 6.31 16.40 1.18
C LEU A 197 6.74 15.75 -0.14
N ARG A 198 5.77 15.20 -0.92
CA ARG A 198 6.04 14.65 -2.26
C ARG A 198 6.63 15.70 -3.18
N ASP A 199 5.99 16.87 -3.24
CA ASP A 199 6.41 17.95 -4.13
C ASP A 199 7.76 18.53 -3.74
N ARG A 200 7.99 18.75 -2.43
CA ARG A 200 9.26 19.32 -1.93
C ARG A 200 10.44 18.37 -2.02
N MET A 201 10.23 17.08 -1.85
CA MET A 201 11.30 16.08 -1.76
C MET A 201 11.40 15.18 -2.99
N GLY A 202 10.49 15.27 -3.96
CA GLY A 202 10.44 14.41 -5.15
C GLY A 202 10.13 12.95 -4.82
N LEU A 203 9.28 12.71 -3.80
CA LEU A 203 9.00 11.37 -3.30
C LEU A 203 8.13 10.57 -4.27
N THR A 204 8.36 9.27 -4.32
CA THR A 204 7.50 8.29 -4.99
C THR A 204 6.75 7.51 -3.94
N TYR A 205 5.44 7.36 -4.11
CA TYR A 205 4.58 6.70 -3.12
C TYR A 205 3.92 5.42 -3.66
N LEU A 206 3.86 4.39 -2.82
CA LEU A 206 2.88 3.33 -2.91
C LEU A 206 1.88 3.53 -1.76
N PHE A 207 0.68 4.02 -2.09
CA PHE A 207 -0.34 4.40 -1.12
C PHE A 207 -1.41 3.34 -1.02
N ILE A 208 -1.49 2.65 0.11
CA ILE A 208 -2.48 1.61 0.38
C ILE A 208 -3.59 2.19 1.24
N SER A 209 -4.84 2.04 0.78
CA SER A 209 -6.01 2.42 1.53
C SER A 209 -7.21 1.55 1.16
N HIS A 210 -8.17 1.44 2.06
CA HIS A 210 -9.51 0.94 1.77
C HIS A 210 -10.48 2.08 1.40
N ASP A 211 -10.09 3.33 1.61
CA ASP A 211 -10.86 4.52 1.23
C ASP A 211 -10.50 4.95 -0.21
N LEU A 212 -11.38 4.59 -1.15
CA LEU A 212 -11.20 4.92 -2.56
C LEU A 212 -11.32 6.43 -2.83
N GLY A 213 -12.09 7.16 -2.03
CA GLY A 213 -12.22 8.62 -2.16
C GLY A 213 -10.89 9.31 -1.89
N LEU A 214 -10.21 8.88 -0.83
CA LEU A 214 -8.90 9.38 -0.44
C LEU A 214 -7.82 9.04 -1.48
N VAL A 215 -7.85 7.81 -2.00
CA VAL A 215 -6.93 7.37 -3.06
C VAL A 215 -7.14 8.17 -4.34
N ARG A 216 -8.38 8.42 -4.74
CA ARG A 216 -8.71 9.25 -5.92
C ARG A 216 -8.30 10.72 -5.76
N TYR A 217 -8.24 11.21 -4.55
CA TYR A 217 -7.77 12.58 -4.27
C TYR A 217 -6.24 12.71 -4.33
N PHE A 218 -5.52 11.67 -3.87
CA PHE A 218 -4.08 11.76 -3.61
C PHE A 218 -3.19 11.12 -4.68
N CYS A 219 -3.67 10.02 -5.34
CA CYS A 219 -2.85 9.21 -6.22
C CYS A 219 -2.99 9.62 -7.69
N ASP A 220 -2.01 9.28 -8.51
CA ASP A 220 -2.03 9.52 -9.96
C ASP A 220 -2.71 8.35 -10.70
N ARG A 221 -2.40 7.10 -10.33
CA ARG A 221 -2.98 5.85 -10.84
C ARG A 221 -3.46 4.98 -9.68
N ILE A 222 -4.37 4.04 -9.98
CA ILE A 222 -4.95 3.16 -8.97
C ILE A 222 -4.90 1.70 -9.41
N VAL A 223 -4.30 0.85 -8.59
CA VAL A 223 -4.32 -0.61 -8.72
C VAL A 223 -5.42 -1.17 -7.83
N VAL A 224 -6.33 -1.92 -8.42
CA VAL A 224 -7.43 -2.58 -7.70
C VAL A 224 -7.08 -4.05 -7.48
N MET A 225 -7.05 -4.48 -6.22
CA MET A 225 -6.73 -5.85 -5.83
C MET A 225 -7.97 -6.59 -5.32
N TYR A 226 -8.09 -7.85 -5.71
CA TYR A 226 -9.09 -8.78 -5.19
C TYR A 226 -8.46 -10.16 -4.93
N LEU A 227 -8.55 -10.67 -3.70
CA LEU A 227 -8.01 -11.97 -3.29
C LEU A 227 -6.60 -12.27 -3.84
N GLY A 228 -5.67 -11.37 -3.56
CA GLY A 228 -4.25 -11.49 -3.91
C GLY A 228 -3.89 -11.12 -5.34
N ALA A 229 -4.83 -10.87 -6.21
CA ALA A 229 -4.58 -10.55 -7.61
C ALA A 229 -4.95 -9.10 -7.96
N VAL A 230 -4.24 -8.51 -8.92
CA VAL A 230 -4.66 -7.27 -9.58
C VAL A 230 -5.80 -7.61 -10.53
N VAL A 231 -6.92 -6.89 -10.40
CA VAL A 231 -8.10 -7.06 -11.27
C VAL A 231 -8.29 -5.91 -12.24
N GLU A 232 -7.76 -4.74 -11.92
CA GLU A 232 -7.81 -3.56 -12.78
C GLU A 232 -6.71 -2.57 -12.40
N ILE A 233 -6.17 -1.84 -13.38
CA ILE A 233 -5.30 -0.69 -13.17
C ILE A 233 -5.96 0.51 -13.85
N LEU A 234 -6.49 1.42 -13.03
CA LEU A 234 -7.05 2.68 -13.51
C LEU A 234 -5.91 3.63 -13.89
N PRO A 235 -5.87 4.14 -15.13
CA PRO A 235 -4.78 4.98 -15.62
C PRO A 235 -4.72 6.35 -14.94
N ASP A 236 -5.83 6.78 -14.39
CA ASP A 236 -5.97 8.02 -13.62
C ASP A 236 -7.14 7.90 -12.64
N THR A 237 -7.28 8.89 -11.77
CA THR A 237 -8.31 8.90 -10.73
C THR A 237 -9.71 9.24 -11.23
N GLY A 238 -9.86 9.74 -12.45
CA GLY A 238 -11.13 10.04 -13.11
C GLY A 238 -11.65 8.89 -13.97
N ALA A 239 -10.81 7.88 -14.25
CA ALA A 239 -11.14 6.80 -15.16
C ALA A 239 -12.40 6.02 -14.73
N ALA A 240 -13.25 5.69 -15.69
CA ALA A 240 -14.41 4.84 -15.46
C ALA A 240 -13.96 3.40 -15.19
N PRO A 241 -14.54 2.70 -14.21
CA PRO A 241 -14.19 1.32 -13.92
C PRO A 241 -14.64 0.38 -15.03
N ARG A 242 -13.78 -0.54 -15.44
CA ARG A 242 -14.08 -1.58 -16.44
C ARG A 242 -14.35 -2.94 -15.77
N HIS A 243 -13.78 -3.19 -14.58
CA HIS A 243 -14.07 -4.42 -13.84
C HIS A 243 -15.33 -4.26 -12.96
N PRO A 244 -16.30 -5.20 -13.00
CA PRO A 244 -17.50 -5.12 -12.17
C PRO A 244 -17.26 -4.97 -10.67
N TYR A 245 -16.17 -5.54 -10.15
CA TYR A 245 -15.76 -5.36 -8.75
C TYR A 245 -15.33 -3.91 -8.47
N THR A 246 -14.53 -3.32 -9.34
CA THR A 246 -14.09 -1.92 -9.20
C THR A 246 -15.29 -0.98 -9.21
N ALA A 247 -16.24 -1.21 -10.14
CA ALA A 247 -17.48 -0.44 -10.20
C ALA A 247 -18.31 -0.57 -8.90
N ALA A 248 -18.36 -1.76 -8.33
CA ALA A 248 -19.06 -1.98 -7.06
C ALA A 248 -18.33 -1.30 -5.90
N LEU A 249 -17.01 -1.39 -5.85
CA LEU A 249 -16.18 -0.71 -4.85
C LEU A 249 -16.35 0.81 -4.91
N MET A 250 -16.39 1.38 -6.13
CA MET A 250 -16.64 2.81 -6.32
C MET A 250 -18.06 3.25 -5.89
N ARG A 251 -19.06 2.37 -6.05
CA ARG A 251 -20.43 2.66 -5.61
C ARG A 251 -20.61 2.56 -4.10
N SER A 252 -19.83 1.74 -3.41
CA SER A 252 -19.88 1.60 -1.94
C SER A 252 -19.21 2.75 -1.19
N GLY A 253 -18.41 3.58 -1.85
CA GLY A 253 -17.81 4.78 -1.27
C GLY A 253 -18.88 5.81 -0.89
N PHE A 254 -18.83 6.31 0.34
CA PHE A 254 -19.70 7.38 0.78
C PHE A 254 -19.37 8.68 0.06
N ALA A 255 -20.36 9.25 -0.64
CA ALA A 255 -20.30 10.65 -1.04
C ALA A 255 -20.77 11.48 0.18
N PRO A 256 -19.97 12.43 0.67
CA PRO A 256 -20.37 13.27 1.81
C PRO A 256 -21.48 14.28 1.46
N ASP A 257 -21.95 14.30 0.22
CA ASP A 257 -23.00 15.18 -0.25
C ASP A 257 -24.40 14.54 -0.04
N PRO A 258 -25.25 15.08 0.85
CA PRO A 258 -26.60 14.56 1.09
C PRO A 258 -27.50 14.56 -0.15
N ALA A 259 -27.25 15.46 -1.13
CA ALA A 259 -27.99 15.52 -2.40
C ALA A 259 -27.63 14.36 -3.33
N ARG A 260 -26.51 13.67 -3.08
CA ARG A 260 -26.05 12.51 -3.83
C ARG A 260 -26.34 11.19 -3.11
N ARG A 261 -27.31 11.16 -2.20
CA ARG A 261 -27.76 9.91 -1.58
C ARG A 261 -28.13 8.91 -2.67
N ARG A 262 -27.34 7.84 -2.76
CA ARG A 262 -27.61 6.69 -3.60
C ARG A 262 -27.95 5.51 -2.70
N GLU A 263 -28.87 4.69 -3.17
CA GLU A 263 -29.11 3.40 -2.53
C GLU A 263 -27.86 2.55 -2.71
N ILE A 264 -27.18 2.24 -1.60
CA ILE A 264 -25.98 1.40 -1.61
C ILE A 264 -26.47 -0.03 -1.74
N ALA A 265 -26.45 -0.57 -2.96
CA ALA A 265 -26.67 -2.01 -3.13
C ALA A 265 -25.40 -2.76 -2.66
N PRO A 266 -25.47 -3.49 -1.55
CA PRO A 266 -24.32 -4.26 -1.06
C PRO A 266 -23.94 -5.32 -2.11
N LEU A 267 -22.65 -5.59 -2.22
CA LEU A 267 -22.14 -6.70 -3.03
C LEU A 267 -22.74 -8.01 -2.47
N GLN A 268 -23.55 -8.70 -3.27
CA GLN A 268 -24.15 -9.97 -2.90
C GLN A 268 -23.11 -11.08 -2.90
N GLY A 269 -23.31 -12.10 -2.07
CA GLY A 269 -22.45 -13.27 -1.95
C GLY A 269 -21.27 -13.12 -1.01
N GLU A 270 -20.74 -14.25 -0.58
CA GLU A 270 -19.60 -14.33 0.34
C GLU A 270 -18.27 -14.16 -0.40
N ILE A 271 -17.28 -13.59 0.30
CA ILE A 271 -15.91 -13.53 -0.19
C ILE A 271 -15.33 -14.94 -0.15
N PRO A 272 -14.84 -15.48 -1.28
CA PRO A 272 -14.21 -16.79 -1.30
C PRO A 272 -13.04 -16.89 -0.32
N SER A 273 -12.86 -18.07 0.27
CA SER A 273 -11.76 -18.30 1.19
C SER A 273 -10.40 -18.17 0.45
N PRO A 274 -9.43 -17.42 0.99
CA PRO A 274 -8.09 -17.36 0.40
C PRO A 274 -7.32 -18.69 0.47
N PHE A 275 -7.83 -19.66 1.24
CA PHE A 275 -7.31 -21.03 1.32
C PHE A 275 -7.91 -21.97 0.28
N ALA A 276 -9.00 -21.57 -0.38
CA ALA A 276 -9.72 -22.38 -1.38
C ALA A 276 -10.27 -21.45 -2.47
N LEU A 277 -9.37 -20.87 -3.24
CA LEU A 277 -9.74 -19.99 -4.36
C LEU A 277 -10.45 -20.80 -5.45
N PRO A 278 -11.50 -20.24 -6.08
CA PRO A 278 -12.16 -20.88 -7.22
C PRO A 278 -11.19 -21.06 -8.40
N PRO A 279 -11.37 -22.05 -9.27
CA PRO A 279 -10.52 -22.28 -10.43
C PRO A 279 -10.58 -21.13 -11.45
N GLY A 280 -11.73 -20.47 -11.54
CA GLY A 280 -11.98 -19.36 -12.45
C GLY A 280 -11.70 -17.98 -11.84
N CYS A 281 -12.49 -17.01 -12.29
CA CYS A 281 -12.48 -15.65 -11.75
C CYS A 281 -12.90 -15.68 -10.28
N ALA A 282 -12.05 -15.16 -9.39
CA ALA A 282 -12.34 -15.16 -7.96
C ALA A 282 -13.59 -14.32 -7.60
N PHE A 283 -13.95 -13.36 -8.43
CA PHE A 283 -15.13 -12.52 -8.24
C PHE A 283 -16.41 -13.13 -8.85
N ALA A 284 -16.34 -14.25 -9.59
CA ALA A 284 -17.48 -14.80 -10.33
C ALA A 284 -18.72 -15.07 -9.46
N GLY A 285 -18.56 -15.52 -8.21
CA GLY A 285 -19.68 -15.78 -7.29
C GLY A 285 -20.42 -14.51 -6.82
N ARG A 286 -19.82 -13.34 -6.99
CA ARG A 286 -20.37 -12.03 -6.60
C ARG A 286 -20.63 -11.11 -7.80
N CYS A 287 -20.30 -11.57 -9.02
CA CYS A 287 -20.37 -10.78 -10.23
C CYS A 287 -21.73 -10.91 -10.92
N PRO A 288 -22.48 -9.82 -11.13
CA PRO A 288 -23.78 -9.89 -11.81
C PRO A 288 -23.64 -10.23 -13.32
N ARG A 289 -22.41 -10.18 -13.86
CA ARG A 289 -22.11 -10.48 -15.28
C ARG A 289 -21.36 -11.81 -15.45
N ALA A 290 -21.35 -12.67 -14.41
CA ALA A 290 -20.61 -13.92 -14.47
C ALA A 290 -21.19 -14.89 -15.49
N SER A 291 -20.35 -15.44 -16.36
CA SER A 291 -20.66 -16.52 -17.30
C SER A 291 -20.01 -17.84 -16.84
N ASP A 292 -20.30 -18.94 -17.54
CA ASP A 292 -19.66 -20.24 -17.28
C ASP A 292 -18.15 -20.17 -17.50
N ARG A 293 -17.70 -19.38 -18.48
CA ARG A 293 -16.27 -19.12 -18.68
C ARG A 293 -15.63 -18.48 -17.45
N CYS A 294 -16.30 -17.51 -16.81
CA CYS A 294 -15.81 -16.88 -15.58
C CYS A 294 -15.67 -17.88 -14.42
N ARG A 295 -16.49 -18.94 -14.38
CA ARG A 295 -16.41 -19.99 -13.37
C ARG A 295 -15.29 -21.00 -13.64
N ALA A 296 -15.01 -21.25 -14.93
CA ALA A 296 -14.02 -22.24 -15.36
C ALA A 296 -12.61 -21.66 -15.48
N GLU A 297 -12.46 -20.42 -15.95
CA GLU A 297 -11.18 -19.82 -16.29
C GLU A 297 -10.91 -18.54 -15.51
N ARG A 298 -9.65 -18.36 -15.09
CA ARG A 298 -9.18 -17.07 -14.52
C ARG A 298 -8.84 -16.12 -15.66
N PRO A 299 -9.44 -14.90 -15.71
CA PRO A 299 -9.01 -13.88 -16.66
C PRO A 299 -7.60 -13.39 -16.32
N ALA A 300 -6.73 -13.31 -17.33
CA ALA A 300 -5.48 -12.58 -17.22
C ALA A 300 -5.73 -11.07 -17.25
N LEU A 301 -4.80 -10.29 -16.71
CA LEU A 301 -4.80 -8.85 -16.93
C LEU A 301 -4.61 -8.60 -18.43
N SER A 302 -5.44 -7.74 -19.03
CA SER A 302 -5.38 -7.48 -20.48
C SER A 302 -4.06 -6.79 -20.87
N ASP A 303 -3.62 -7.02 -22.11
CA ASP A 303 -2.45 -6.40 -22.69
C ASP A 303 -2.69 -4.92 -23.10
N ASP A 304 -3.87 -4.36 -22.79
CA ASP A 304 -4.18 -2.95 -23.01
C ASP A 304 -3.35 -2.07 -22.06
N PRO A 305 -2.28 -1.41 -22.55
CA PRO A 305 -1.40 -0.65 -21.68
C PRO A 305 -2.05 0.63 -21.12
N ALA A 306 -3.13 1.08 -21.77
CA ALA A 306 -3.84 2.29 -21.35
C ALA A 306 -4.77 2.02 -20.16
N HIS A 307 -5.42 0.86 -20.12
CA HIS A 307 -6.35 0.51 -19.02
C HIS A 307 -6.44 -1.00 -18.83
N PRO A 308 -5.44 -1.63 -18.20
CA PRO A 308 -5.41 -3.08 -18.00
C PRO A 308 -6.56 -3.56 -17.09
N VAL A 309 -7.27 -4.61 -17.50
CA VAL A 309 -8.38 -5.21 -16.75
C VAL A 309 -8.40 -6.72 -16.86
N ALA A 310 -8.57 -7.43 -15.74
CA ALA A 310 -8.67 -8.89 -15.68
C ALA A 310 -10.15 -9.32 -15.70
N CYS A 311 -10.83 -9.16 -16.82
CA CYS A 311 -12.26 -9.47 -16.97
C CYS A 311 -12.58 -9.96 -18.38
N PHE A 312 -13.41 -11.04 -18.49
CA PHE A 312 -13.92 -11.50 -19.77
C PHE A 312 -15.09 -10.66 -20.30
N HIS A 313 -15.76 -9.90 -19.39
CA HIS A 313 -16.95 -9.09 -19.69
C HIS A 313 -16.81 -7.69 -19.08
N PRO A 314 -15.82 -6.87 -19.52
CA PRO A 314 -15.64 -5.53 -18.98
C PRO A 314 -16.88 -4.66 -19.19
N LEU A 315 -17.02 -3.60 -18.35
CA LEU A 315 -18.11 -2.61 -18.43
C LEU A 315 -17.94 -1.67 -19.60
#